data_db7b7c6be736b59eb557d46b2492d635
#
_entry.id   db7b7c6be736b59eb557d46b2492d635
#
_cell.length_a   1.000
_cell.length_b   1.000
_cell.length_c   1.000
_cell.angle_alpha   90.00
_cell.angle_beta   90.00
_cell.angle_gamma   90.00
#
_symmetry.space_group_name_H-M   'P 1'
#
loop_
_entity.id
_entity.type
_entity.pdbx_description
1 polymer ?
#
loop_
_entity_poly.entity_id
_entity_poly.type
_entity_poly.pdbx_seq_one_letter_code
_entity_poly.pdbx_strand_id
1 'polypeptide(L)'
;SMNMVKSEQVKVVRLTDLAQAGLYDVSGFVKQGNKLIVGTTYMKEGVARALDLESPLQEDFSLEKGNSSRRVRALSSFNSFDGKSVTALDFRTGELIENPISPLTRGTTEETIVQLPEGEQHLIAVKTDDFVISTGFYAEGRYLLYSLADGSARYCLSYPDCPEYPGLQEKTKGMLYASSILRLRPDGQAFVCADMYSGVIDFCRLIPGGIERVKLERLSYPMTEISETP
;
A
#
# COMPACT_ATOMS: atom_id res chain seq x y z
N SER A 1 4.17 -34.26 -3.19
CA SER A 1 2.70 -34.27 -3.39
C SER A 1 2.20 -32.85 -3.18
N MET A 2 1.75 -32.22 -4.25
CA MET A 2 1.02 -30.95 -4.17
C MET A 2 -0.25 -31.19 -3.36
N ASN A 3 -0.35 -30.59 -2.20
CA ASN A 3 -1.63 -30.47 -1.52
C ASN A 3 -2.51 -29.53 -2.36
N MET A 4 -3.47 -30.12 -3.06
CA MET A 4 -4.49 -29.32 -3.73
C MET A 4 -5.26 -28.55 -2.66
N VAL A 5 -5.14 -27.23 -2.69
CA VAL A 5 -5.99 -26.35 -1.90
C VAL A 5 -7.43 -26.57 -2.40
N LYS A 6 -8.31 -27.00 -1.51
CA LYS A 6 -9.74 -27.08 -1.84
C LYS A 6 -10.21 -25.68 -2.18
N SER A 7 -10.58 -25.46 -3.43
CA SER A 7 -11.24 -24.22 -3.83
C SER A 7 -12.69 -24.28 -3.35
N GLU A 8 -13.06 -23.41 -2.43
CA GLU A 8 -14.48 -23.15 -2.14
C GLU A 8 -15.07 -22.24 -3.22
N GLN A 9 -16.26 -22.60 -3.72
CA GLN A 9 -16.97 -21.69 -4.62
C GLN A 9 -17.48 -20.50 -3.82
N VAL A 10 -16.88 -19.34 -4.08
CA VAL A 10 -17.34 -18.07 -3.49
C VAL A 10 -18.46 -17.52 -4.36
N LYS A 11 -19.61 -17.22 -3.75
CA LYS A 11 -20.69 -16.52 -4.44
C LYS A 11 -20.28 -15.07 -4.65
N VAL A 12 -20.07 -14.69 -5.90
CA VAL A 12 -19.80 -13.30 -6.27
C VAL A 12 -21.12 -12.58 -6.51
N VAL A 13 -21.34 -11.49 -5.79
CA VAL A 13 -22.46 -10.57 -5.98
C VAL A 13 -21.90 -9.25 -6.49
N ARG A 14 -22.34 -8.83 -7.67
CA ARG A 14 -22.01 -7.51 -8.20
C ARG A 14 -22.96 -6.49 -7.57
N LEU A 15 -22.44 -5.58 -6.74
CA LEU A 15 -23.22 -4.56 -6.06
C LEU A 15 -23.31 -3.28 -6.89
N THR A 16 -22.20 -2.87 -7.52
CA THR A 16 -22.16 -1.65 -8.32
C THR A 16 -21.05 -1.71 -9.37
N ASP A 17 -21.18 -0.87 -10.38
CA ASP A 17 -20.11 -0.61 -11.36
C ASP A 17 -19.38 0.66 -10.96
N LEU A 18 -18.14 0.53 -10.52
CA LEU A 18 -17.33 1.67 -10.08
C LEU A 18 -17.11 2.68 -11.23
N ALA A 19 -17.08 2.24 -12.48
CA ALA A 19 -17.00 3.13 -13.63
C ALA A 19 -18.21 4.04 -13.77
N GLN A 20 -19.42 3.58 -13.40
CA GLN A 20 -20.62 4.42 -13.37
C GLN A 20 -20.55 5.49 -12.27
N ALA A 21 -19.79 5.23 -11.19
CA ALA A 21 -19.49 6.21 -10.16
C ALA A 21 -18.29 7.12 -10.53
N GLY A 22 -17.75 7.00 -11.76
CA GLY A 22 -16.59 7.77 -12.21
C GLY A 22 -15.25 7.34 -11.60
N LEU A 23 -15.18 6.12 -11.07
CA LEU A 23 -13.99 5.56 -10.44
C LEU A 23 -13.30 4.58 -11.39
N TYR A 24 -12.14 4.97 -11.88
CA TYR A 24 -11.29 4.17 -12.75
C TYR A 24 -9.93 3.94 -12.09
N ASP A 25 -9.27 2.83 -12.41
CA ASP A 25 -7.95 2.46 -11.91
C ASP A 25 -7.81 2.56 -10.38
N VAL A 26 -8.54 1.69 -9.71
CA VAL A 26 -8.56 1.61 -8.25
C VAL A 26 -7.17 1.24 -7.72
N SER A 27 -6.55 2.16 -6.98
CA SER A 27 -5.25 1.96 -6.32
C SER A 27 -5.38 1.24 -4.98
N GLY A 28 -6.55 1.31 -4.38
CA GLY A 28 -6.83 0.64 -3.12
C GLY A 28 -8.23 0.97 -2.61
N PHE A 29 -8.67 0.22 -1.63
CA PHE A 29 -9.95 0.49 -0.97
C PHE A 29 -9.89 0.12 0.52
N VAL A 30 -10.73 0.78 1.28
CA VAL A 30 -10.93 0.54 2.71
C VAL A 30 -12.43 0.40 2.97
N LYS A 31 -12.83 -0.67 3.65
CA LYS A 31 -14.21 -0.85 4.12
C LYS A 31 -14.31 -0.38 5.57
N GLN A 32 -15.28 0.50 5.84
CA GLN A 32 -15.62 0.95 7.18
C GLN A 32 -17.15 0.91 7.36
N GLY A 33 -17.61 -0.01 8.20
CA GLY A 33 -19.06 -0.22 8.38
C GLY A 33 -19.73 -0.52 7.05
N ASN A 34 -20.71 0.31 6.68
CA ASN A 34 -21.43 0.22 5.40
C ASN A 34 -20.81 1.05 4.28
N LYS A 35 -19.61 1.63 4.48
CA LYS A 35 -18.93 2.46 3.50
C LYS A 35 -17.75 1.75 2.89
N LEU A 36 -17.53 1.99 1.60
CA LEU A 36 -16.36 1.63 0.84
C LEU A 36 -15.65 2.92 0.42
N ILE A 37 -14.45 3.15 0.95
CA ILE A 37 -13.61 4.27 0.55
C ILE A 37 -12.64 3.76 -0.50
N VAL A 38 -12.69 4.34 -1.69
CA VAL A 38 -11.95 3.91 -2.86
C VAL A 38 -10.96 5.00 -3.26
N GLY A 39 -9.67 4.61 -3.33
CA GLY A 39 -8.60 5.44 -3.87
C GLY A 39 -8.35 5.13 -5.35
N THR A 40 -8.12 6.14 -6.17
CA THR A 40 -7.89 6.01 -7.61
C THR A 40 -6.86 7.02 -8.11
N THR A 41 -6.06 6.62 -9.09
CA THR A 41 -5.02 7.46 -9.70
C THR A 41 -5.59 8.45 -10.71
N TYR A 42 -6.73 8.16 -11.33
CA TYR A 42 -7.24 8.84 -12.52
C TYR A 42 -8.46 9.73 -12.31
N MET A 43 -8.75 10.15 -11.07
CA MET A 43 -9.82 11.12 -10.87
C MET A 43 -9.37 12.55 -11.21
N LYS A 44 -10.26 13.30 -11.87
CA LYS A 44 -9.97 14.65 -12.32
C LYS A 44 -9.87 15.63 -11.15
N GLU A 45 -10.70 15.47 -10.13
CA GLU A 45 -10.86 16.43 -9.02
C GLU A 45 -10.54 15.86 -7.64
N GLY A 46 -10.26 14.56 -7.54
CA GLY A 46 -9.93 13.91 -6.28
C GLY A 46 -9.20 12.61 -6.48
N VAL A 47 -8.69 12.04 -5.41
CA VAL A 47 -7.96 10.76 -5.42
C VAL A 47 -8.66 9.67 -4.63
N ALA A 48 -9.70 10.01 -3.84
CA ALA A 48 -10.51 9.03 -3.11
C ALA A 48 -11.94 9.52 -2.95
N ARG A 49 -12.87 8.55 -2.90
CA ARG A 49 -14.30 8.77 -2.61
C ARG A 49 -14.83 7.71 -1.67
N ALA A 50 -15.81 8.08 -0.85
CA ALA A 50 -16.61 7.13 -0.10
C ALA A 50 -17.89 6.80 -0.86
N LEU A 51 -18.18 5.52 -0.93
CA LEU A 51 -19.43 4.98 -1.48
C LEU A 51 -20.19 4.30 -0.34
N ASP A 52 -21.46 4.62 -0.20
CA ASP A 52 -22.37 3.86 0.66
C ASP A 52 -22.72 2.54 -0.05
N LEU A 53 -22.58 1.40 0.64
CA LEU A 53 -22.87 0.09 0.06
C LEU A 53 -24.36 -0.17 -0.21
N GLU A 54 -25.26 0.59 0.46
CA GLU A 54 -26.70 0.56 0.20
C GLU A 54 -27.12 1.56 -0.88
N SER A 55 -26.35 2.66 -1.01
CA SER A 55 -26.59 3.71 -2.01
C SER A 55 -25.27 4.12 -2.69
N PRO A 56 -24.70 3.27 -3.54
CA PRO A 56 -23.29 3.40 -4.01
C PRO A 56 -22.97 4.67 -4.76
N LEU A 57 -23.95 5.42 -5.25
CA LEU A 57 -23.74 6.68 -5.97
C LEU A 57 -23.69 7.90 -5.06
N GLN A 58 -23.95 7.75 -3.77
CA GLN A 58 -23.93 8.84 -2.81
C GLN A 58 -22.51 9.03 -2.27
N GLU A 59 -21.96 10.21 -2.47
CA GLU A 59 -20.63 10.61 -2.03
C GLU A 59 -20.71 11.39 -0.70
N ASP A 60 -19.92 10.98 0.30
CA ASP A 60 -19.80 11.67 1.58
C ASP A 60 -18.36 11.94 2.06
N PHE A 61 -17.36 11.54 1.28
CA PHE A 61 -15.94 11.75 1.55
C PHE A 61 -15.21 12.05 0.24
N SER A 62 -14.27 12.99 0.26
CA SER A 62 -13.39 13.28 -0.87
C SER A 62 -12.00 13.64 -0.39
N LEU A 63 -10.98 13.04 -0.98
CA LEU A 63 -9.59 13.43 -0.84
C LEU A 63 -9.16 14.09 -2.14
N GLU A 64 -8.75 15.35 -2.06
CA GLU A 64 -8.50 16.17 -3.24
C GLU A 64 -7.15 15.88 -3.90
N LYS A 65 -7.12 16.06 -5.22
CA LYS A 65 -5.92 16.06 -6.04
C LYS A 65 -5.44 17.48 -6.30
N GLY A 66 -4.15 17.75 -6.26
CA GLY A 66 -3.62 19.06 -6.63
C GLY A 66 -2.17 19.30 -6.27
N ASN A 67 -1.74 20.56 -6.44
CA ASN A 67 -0.35 20.99 -6.25
C ASN A 67 -0.11 21.76 -4.94
N SER A 68 -1.10 21.90 -4.09
CA SER A 68 -0.91 22.50 -2.76
C SER A 68 -0.29 21.50 -1.79
N SER A 69 0.30 21.99 -0.72
CA SER A 69 0.95 21.17 0.32
C SER A 69 0.02 20.19 1.05
N ARG A 70 -1.28 20.22 0.79
CA ARG A 70 -2.30 19.35 1.38
C ARG A 70 -3.02 18.46 0.38
N ARG A 71 -2.47 18.32 -0.83
CA ARG A 71 -3.13 17.57 -1.91
C ARG A 71 -2.20 16.53 -2.49
N VAL A 72 -2.74 15.34 -2.73
CA VAL A 72 -2.03 14.24 -3.37
C VAL A 72 -1.85 14.56 -4.86
N ARG A 73 -0.61 14.52 -5.34
CA ARG A 73 -0.27 14.76 -6.77
C ARG A 73 -0.30 13.48 -7.58
N ALA A 74 0.24 12.40 -7.01
CA ALA A 74 0.32 11.09 -7.65
C ALA A 74 0.15 9.99 -6.62
N LEU A 75 -1.07 9.48 -6.49
CA LEU A 75 -1.41 8.41 -5.57
C LEU A 75 -0.76 7.09 -5.99
N SER A 76 0.07 6.51 -5.13
CA SER A 76 0.66 5.18 -5.33
C SER A 76 0.11 4.13 -4.36
N SER A 77 -0.27 4.54 -3.16
CA SER A 77 -0.79 3.65 -2.12
C SER A 77 -1.91 4.32 -1.35
N PHE A 78 -2.96 3.55 -1.09
CA PHE A 78 -4.11 3.97 -0.31
C PHE A 78 -4.47 2.87 0.69
N ASN A 79 -4.28 3.15 1.98
CA ASN A 79 -4.41 2.16 3.04
C ASN A 79 -5.10 2.72 4.27
N SER A 80 -5.57 1.81 5.14
CA SER A 80 -5.94 2.11 6.52
C SER A 80 -5.48 0.96 7.40
N PHE A 81 -4.90 1.28 8.55
CA PHE A 81 -4.55 0.29 9.55
C PHE A 81 -5.66 0.14 10.60
N ASP A 82 -6.16 1.26 11.10
CA ASP A 82 -7.08 1.32 12.23
C ASP A 82 -8.57 1.36 11.84
N GLY A 83 -8.87 1.56 10.56
CA GLY A 83 -10.24 1.76 10.05
C GLY A 83 -10.85 3.12 10.43
N LYS A 84 -10.10 4.02 11.07
CA LYS A 84 -10.55 5.37 11.48
C LYS A 84 -10.00 6.45 10.57
N SER A 85 -8.83 6.21 10.02
CA SER A 85 -8.18 7.09 9.07
C SER A 85 -7.75 6.31 7.82
N VAL A 86 -7.57 7.04 6.73
CA VAL A 86 -6.92 6.55 5.52
C VAL A 86 -5.62 7.28 5.32
N THR A 87 -4.64 6.57 4.81
CA THR A 87 -3.36 7.14 4.39
C THR A 87 -3.21 7.05 2.89
N ALA A 88 -2.84 8.15 2.27
CA ALA A 88 -2.55 8.27 0.84
C ALA A 88 -1.06 8.59 0.68
N LEU A 89 -0.32 7.75 -0.02
CA LEU A 89 1.08 7.99 -0.33
C LEU A 89 1.18 8.72 -1.67
N ASP A 90 1.81 9.87 -1.66
CA ASP A 90 2.19 10.58 -2.88
C ASP A 90 3.54 10.08 -3.39
N PHE A 91 3.51 9.41 -4.53
CA PHE A 91 4.70 8.83 -5.17
C PHE A 91 5.76 9.88 -5.56
N ARG A 92 5.35 11.10 -5.87
CA ARG A 92 6.27 12.15 -6.35
C ARG A 92 6.99 12.87 -5.23
N THR A 93 6.30 13.05 -4.10
CA THR A 93 6.83 13.81 -2.98
C THR A 93 7.34 12.92 -1.85
N GLY A 94 6.92 11.65 -1.82
CA GLY A 94 7.18 10.76 -0.68
C GLY A 94 6.39 11.13 0.57
N GLU A 95 5.38 11.99 0.43
CA GLU A 95 4.51 12.38 1.53
C GLU A 95 3.42 11.34 1.76
N LEU A 96 3.27 10.91 2.98
CA LEU A 96 2.16 10.09 3.45
C LEU A 96 1.14 10.99 4.15
N ILE A 97 0.00 11.18 3.52
CA ILE A 97 -1.07 12.08 3.97
C ILE A 97 -2.15 11.25 4.64
N GLU A 98 -2.43 11.55 5.90
CA GLU A 98 -3.46 10.88 6.69
C GLU A 98 -4.71 11.75 6.82
N ASN A 99 -5.86 11.16 6.54
CA ASN A 99 -7.17 11.80 6.66
C ASN A 99 -8.13 10.95 7.49
N PRO A 100 -8.86 11.55 8.44
CA PRO A 100 -9.90 10.85 9.17
C PRO A 100 -11.06 10.48 8.25
N ILE A 101 -11.63 9.29 8.46
CA ILE A 101 -12.75 8.79 7.65
C ILE A 101 -14.09 9.42 8.09
N SER A 102 -14.20 9.87 9.35
CA SER A 102 -15.45 10.39 9.87
C SER A 102 -15.87 11.72 9.23
N PRO A 103 -17.10 11.83 8.71
CA PRO A 103 -17.65 13.10 8.17
C PRO A 103 -17.72 14.21 9.23
N LEU A 104 -17.87 13.86 10.52
CA LEU A 104 -17.92 14.82 11.63
C LEU A 104 -16.59 15.52 11.88
N THR A 105 -15.51 14.98 11.39
CA THR A 105 -14.15 15.55 11.54
C THR A 105 -13.69 16.29 10.30
N ARG A 106 -14.50 16.33 9.23
CA ARG A 106 -14.20 17.11 8.03
C ARG A 106 -14.02 18.59 8.37
N GLY A 107 -12.84 19.11 8.08
CA GLY A 107 -12.51 20.52 8.26
C GLY A 107 -12.10 20.94 9.68
N THR A 108 -12.08 20.02 10.66
CA THR A 108 -11.67 20.30 12.04
C THR A 108 -10.41 19.58 12.49
N THR A 109 -10.01 18.52 11.80
CA THR A 109 -8.75 17.81 12.07
C THR A 109 -7.69 18.24 11.08
N GLU A 110 -6.54 18.63 11.62
CA GLU A 110 -5.35 18.85 10.80
C GLU A 110 -4.97 17.53 10.12
N GLU A 111 -4.81 17.59 8.80
CA GLU A 111 -4.20 16.50 8.06
C GLU A 111 -2.82 16.23 8.63
N THR A 112 -2.52 14.99 8.95
CA THR A 112 -1.18 14.60 9.36
C THR A 112 -0.38 14.23 8.13
N ILE A 113 0.73 14.91 7.91
CA ILE A 113 1.67 14.62 6.83
C ILE A 113 2.95 14.05 7.42
N VAL A 114 3.33 12.87 6.95
CA VAL A 114 4.60 12.24 7.27
C VAL A 114 5.48 12.27 6.03
N GLN A 115 6.62 12.97 6.10
CA GLN A 115 7.61 12.96 5.04
C GLN A 115 8.50 11.72 5.20
N LEU A 116 8.43 10.81 4.23
CA LEU A 116 9.35 9.69 4.14
C LEU A 116 10.73 10.14 3.60
N PRO A 117 11.80 9.36 3.80
CA PRO A 117 13.15 9.75 3.40
C PRO A 117 13.23 10.19 1.94
N GLU A 118 13.91 11.31 1.70
CA GLU A 118 14.12 11.84 0.35
C GLU A 118 15.13 11.00 -0.42
N GLY A 119 15.05 11.06 -1.76
CA GLY A 119 15.98 10.36 -2.66
C GLY A 119 15.57 8.93 -2.99
N GLU A 120 14.53 8.40 -2.35
CA GLU A 120 13.97 7.08 -2.60
C GLU A 120 12.57 7.18 -3.19
N GLN A 121 12.17 6.18 -3.96
CA GLN A 121 10.80 6.10 -4.50
C GLN A 121 9.98 5.11 -3.66
N HIS A 122 9.06 5.65 -2.87
CA HIS A 122 8.14 4.87 -2.05
C HIS A 122 6.88 4.54 -2.85
N LEU A 123 6.47 3.27 -2.88
CA LEU A 123 5.30 2.83 -3.66
C LEU A 123 4.13 2.41 -2.80
N ILE A 124 4.37 1.64 -1.75
CA ILE A 124 3.33 1.15 -0.85
C ILE A 124 3.72 1.55 0.57
N ALA A 125 2.80 2.09 1.32
CA ALA A 125 3.02 2.41 2.73
C ALA A 125 1.81 2.06 3.59
N VAL A 126 2.07 1.59 4.80
CA VAL A 126 1.07 1.42 5.86
C VAL A 126 1.59 2.12 7.11
N LYS A 127 0.77 3.00 7.67
CA LYS A 127 1.07 3.77 8.87
C LYS A 127 0.30 3.21 10.06
N THR A 128 0.98 3.09 11.19
CA THR A 128 0.41 2.89 12.53
C THR A 128 0.59 4.16 13.36
N ASP A 129 0.28 4.10 14.66
CA ASP A 129 0.56 5.22 15.58
C ASP A 129 2.06 5.41 15.81
N ASP A 130 2.88 4.37 15.69
CA ASP A 130 4.29 4.38 16.06
C ASP A 130 5.25 4.42 14.87
N PHE A 131 4.86 3.87 13.73
CA PHE A 131 5.77 3.70 12.59
C PHE A 131 5.04 3.63 11.24
N VAL A 132 5.82 3.78 10.19
CA VAL A 132 5.43 3.47 8.80
C VAL A 132 6.27 2.31 8.30
N ILE A 133 5.63 1.31 7.68
CA ILE A 133 6.30 0.30 6.85
C ILE A 133 6.03 0.64 5.39
N SER A 134 7.09 0.70 4.58
CA SER A 134 6.97 1.00 3.16
C SER A 134 7.78 0.04 2.30
N THR A 135 7.30 -0.21 1.08
CA THR A 135 8.06 -0.78 -0.03
C THR A 135 8.31 0.28 -1.08
N GLY A 136 9.36 0.12 -1.85
CA GLY A 136 9.75 1.08 -2.88
C GLY A 136 10.93 0.58 -3.71
N PHE A 137 11.53 1.47 -4.49
CA PHE A 137 12.72 1.16 -5.28
C PHE A 137 13.99 1.31 -4.42
N TYR A 138 14.11 0.45 -3.40
CA TYR A 138 15.18 0.54 -2.42
C TYR A 138 16.36 -0.32 -2.82
N ALA A 139 17.58 0.22 -2.66
CA ALA A 139 18.82 -0.52 -2.86
C ALA A 139 19.33 -1.19 -1.57
N GLU A 140 18.98 -0.65 -0.40
CA GLU A 140 19.54 -1.09 0.89
C GLU A 140 18.75 -2.21 1.57
N GLY A 141 17.51 -2.45 1.17
CA GLY A 141 16.67 -3.51 1.75
C GLY A 141 15.27 -3.51 1.18
N ARG A 142 14.52 -4.55 1.48
CA ARG A 142 13.17 -4.73 0.92
C ARG A 142 12.12 -3.81 1.54
N TYR A 143 12.26 -3.51 2.83
CA TYR A 143 11.30 -2.70 3.57
C TYR A 143 11.98 -1.51 4.22
N LEU A 144 11.36 -0.36 4.12
CA LEU A 144 11.65 0.78 4.98
C LEU A 144 10.79 0.66 6.24
N LEU A 145 11.41 0.70 7.41
CA LEU A 145 10.77 0.94 8.70
C LEU A 145 11.11 2.36 9.16
N TYR A 146 10.10 3.22 9.22
CA TYR A 146 10.24 4.62 9.60
C TYR A 146 9.55 4.86 10.96
N SER A 147 10.29 5.32 11.94
CA SER A 147 9.79 5.63 13.28
C SER A 147 9.14 7.01 13.30
N LEU A 148 7.90 7.09 13.79
CA LEU A 148 7.20 8.37 13.96
C LEU A 148 7.66 9.14 15.21
N ALA A 149 8.28 8.44 16.17
CA ALA A 149 8.72 9.06 17.42
C ALA A 149 9.96 9.97 17.25
N ASP A 150 10.91 9.56 16.41
CA ASP A 150 12.19 10.23 16.24
C ASP A 150 12.59 10.50 14.79
N GLY A 151 11.76 10.09 13.82
CA GLY A 151 12.02 10.25 12.39
C GLY A 151 13.15 9.35 11.86
N SER A 152 13.58 8.34 12.64
CA SER A 152 14.62 7.42 12.18
C SER A 152 14.10 6.47 11.11
N ALA A 153 14.93 6.21 10.10
CA ALA A 153 14.65 5.34 8.99
C ALA A 153 15.61 4.16 8.98
N ARG A 154 15.10 2.96 8.74
CA ARG A 154 15.90 1.74 8.62
C ARG A 154 15.41 0.87 7.49
N TYR A 155 16.32 0.45 6.61
CA TYR A 155 16.03 -0.55 5.60
C TYR A 155 16.22 -1.94 6.21
N CYS A 156 15.22 -2.79 6.04
CA CYS A 156 15.15 -4.10 6.68
C CYS A 156 15.01 -5.19 5.64
N LEU A 157 15.65 -6.33 5.90
CA LEU A 157 15.65 -7.56 5.12
C LEU A 157 16.24 -7.39 3.70
N SER A 158 17.01 -8.36 3.30
CA SER A 158 17.42 -8.50 1.91
C SER A 158 16.26 -8.93 1.03
N TYR A 159 16.33 -8.61 -0.24
CA TYR A 159 15.39 -9.13 -1.23
C TYR A 159 15.52 -10.66 -1.32
N PRO A 160 14.41 -11.36 -1.56
CA PRO A 160 14.46 -12.79 -1.84
C PRO A 160 15.30 -13.06 -3.09
N ASP A 161 15.94 -14.23 -3.11
CA ASP A 161 16.61 -14.68 -4.32
C ASP A 161 15.61 -14.89 -5.46
N CYS A 162 16.03 -14.57 -6.65
CA CYS A 162 15.27 -14.79 -7.87
C CYS A 162 16.03 -15.85 -8.71
N PRO A 163 15.74 -17.15 -8.56
CA PRO A 163 16.49 -18.22 -9.21
C PRO A 163 16.50 -18.13 -10.73
N GLU A 164 15.47 -17.54 -11.33
CA GLU A 164 15.34 -17.35 -12.78
C GLU A 164 16.30 -16.28 -13.31
N TYR A 165 16.71 -15.38 -12.45
CA TYR A 165 17.62 -14.28 -12.78
C TYR A 165 18.77 -14.18 -11.76
N PRO A 166 19.68 -15.18 -11.76
CA PRO A 166 20.80 -15.17 -10.83
C PRO A 166 21.71 -13.98 -11.11
N GLY A 167 22.06 -13.24 -10.05
CA GLY A 167 22.98 -12.10 -10.18
C GLY A 167 22.32 -10.74 -10.41
N LEU A 168 20.98 -10.66 -10.30
CA LEU A 168 20.29 -9.35 -10.29
C LEU A 168 20.86 -8.43 -9.21
N GLN A 169 21.14 -7.20 -9.61
CA GLN A 169 21.56 -6.14 -8.70
C GLN A 169 20.42 -5.78 -7.73
N GLU A 170 20.74 -5.37 -6.50
CA GLU A 170 19.76 -5.01 -5.48
C GLU A 170 18.78 -3.92 -5.95
N LYS A 171 19.26 -2.94 -6.71
CA LYS A 171 18.40 -1.92 -7.32
C LYS A 171 17.36 -2.51 -8.27
N THR A 172 17.74 -3.47 -9.11
CA THR A 172 16.80 -4.17 -10.02
C THR A 172 15.83 -5.04 -9.23
N LYS A 173 16.29 -5.72 -8.17
CA LYS A 173 15.42 -6.42 -7.22
C LYS A 173 14.43 -5.43 -6.56
N GLY A 174 14.90 -4.24 -6.17
CA GLY A 174 14.02 -3.19 -5.65
C GLY A 174 12.85 -2.88 -6.58
N MET A 175 13.10 -2.75 -7.87
CA MET A 175 12.05 -2.53 -8.87
C MET A 175 11.11 -3.73 -9.02
N LEU A 176 11.64 -4.96 -9.01
CA LEU A 176 10.85 -6.19 -9.12
C LEU A 176 9.90 -6.38 -7.94
N TYR A 177 10.38 -6.09 -6.71
CA TYR A 177 9.65 -6.36 -5.47
C TYR A 177 8.87 -5.14 -4.91
N ALA A 178 8.91 -4.00 -5.58
CA ALA A 178 8.28 -2.79 -5.06
C ALA A 178 6.75 -2.80 -5.14
N SER A 179 6.19 -3.36 -6.23
CA SER A 179 4.75 -3.44 -6.44
C SER A 179 4.14 -4.59 -5.66
N SER A 180 3.67 -4.30 -4.47
CA SER A 180 3.19 -5.31 -3.52
C SER A 180 1.86 -4.92 -2.87
N ILE A 181 1.21 -5.91 -2.29
CA ILE A 181 0.10 -5.72 -1.36
C ILE A 181 0.63 -5.95 0.04
N LEU A 182 0.67 -4.91 0.85
CA LEU A 182 1.13 -4.96 2.24
C LEU A 182 -0.05 -4.83 3.18
N ARG A 183 -0.19 -5.77 4.12
CA ARG A 183 -1.24 -5.76 5.13
C ARG A 183 -0.68 -6.09 6.50
N LEU A 184 -0.91 -5.20 7.45
CA LEU A 184 -0.59 -5.44 8.85
C LEU A 184 -1.69 -6.27 9.53
N ARG A 185 -1.27 -7.11 10.46
CA ARG A 185 -2.16 -7.74 11.42
C ARG A 185 -2.77 -6.65 12.33
N PRO A 186 -4.02 -6.81 12.80
CA PRO A 186 -4.69 -5.75 13.59
C PRO A 186 -3.97 -5.31 14.85
N ASP A 187 -3.12 -6.15 15.43
CA ASP A 187 -2.29 -5.81 16.59
C ASP A 187 -1.00 -5.03 16.25
N GLY A 188 -0.75 -4.79 14.95
CA GLY A 188 0.43 -4.08 14.48
C GLY A 188 1.77 -4.82 14.65
N GLN A 189 1.77 -6.08 15.11
CA GLN A 189 3.01 -6.83 15.43
C GLN A 189 3.55 -7.67 14.28
N ALA A 190 2.77 -7.87 13.23
CA ALA A 190 3.15 -8.67 12.08
C ALA A 190 2.50 -8.15 10.81
N PHE A 191 3.06 -8.49 9.66
CA PHE A 191 2.48 -8.16 8.37
C PHE A 191 2.75 -9.25 7.33
N VAL A 192 1.96 -9.21 6.28
CA VAL A 192 2.15 -9.98 5.06
C VAL A 192 2.38 -9.02 3.91
N CYS A 193 3.36 -9.34 3.07
CA CYS A 193 3.63 -8.61 1.84
C CYS A 193 3.62 -9.58 0.67
N ALA A 194 2.62 -9.47 -0.20
CA ALA A 194 2.49 -10.27 -1.40
C ALA A 194 2.94 -9.45 -2.61
N ASP A 195 3.97 -9.92 -3.28
CA ASP A 195 4.51 -9.25 -4.46
C ASP A 195 3.71 -9.61 -5.71
N MET A 196 3.44 -8.60 -6.55
CA MET A 196 2.60 -8.76 -7.74
C MET A 196 3.31 -9.44 -8.90
N TYR A 197 4.63 -9.28 -9.02
CA TYR A 197 5.39 -9.75 -10.18
C TYR A 197 6.21 -11.01 -9.91
N SER A 198 6.72 -11.16 -8.70
CA SER A 198 7.58 -12.30 -8.37
C SER A 198 6.83 -13.52 -7.84
N GLY A 199 5.54 -13.37 -7.49
CA GLY A 199 4.75 -14.42 -6.85
C GLY A 199 5.23 -14.77 -5.44
N VAL A 200 6.02 -13.91 -4.81
CA VAL A 200 6.55 -14.10 -3.46
C VAL A 200 5.59 -13.53 -2.42
N ILE A 201 5.37 -14.29 -1.36
CA ILE A 201 4.66 -13.83 -0.17
C ILE A 201 5.61 -13.89 1.02
N ASP A 202 5.88 -12.73 1.61
CA ASP A 202 6.63 -12.59 2.86
C ASP A 202 5.69 -12.53 4.06
N PHE A 203 5.96 -13.36 5.05
CA PHE A 203 5.36 -13.28 6.38
C PHE A 203 6.40 -12.73 7.34
N CYS A 204 6.14 -11.55 7.86
CA CYS A 204 7.08 -10.81 8.69
C CYS A 204 6.49 -10.47 10.05
N ARG A 205 7.36 -10.30 11.04
CA ARG A 205 7.00 -9.72 12.34
C ARG A 205 7.90 -8.54 12.66
N LEU A 206 7.37 -7.62 13.43
CA LEU A 206 8.13 -6.53 13.98
C LEU A 206 8.86 -7.01 15.24
N ILE A 207 10.12 -6.63 15.31
CA ILE A 207 10.99 -6.87 16.47
C ILE A 207 11.57 -5.53 16.91
N PRO A 208 12.11 -5.41 18.13
CA PRO A 208 12.75 -4.19 18.57
C PRO A 208 13.78 -3.68 17.55
N GLY A 209 13.51 -2.52 16.97
CA GLY A 209 14.38 -1.87 15.99
C GLY A 209 14.47 -2.52 14.60
N GLY A 210 13.54 -3.39 14.21
CA GLY A 210 13.62 -4.00 12.89
C GLY A 210 12.44 -4.89 12.51
N ILE A 211 12.66 -5.63 11.44
CA ILE A 211 11.71 -6.58 10.86
C ILE A 211 12.39 -7.94 10.75
N GLU A 212 11.71 -8.99 11.14
CA GLU A 212 12.15 -10.38 10.98
C GLU A 212 11.25 -11.09 9.98
N ARG A 213 11.85 -11.79 9.00
CA ARG A 213 11.12 -12.70 8.11
C ARG A 213 10.86 -14.01 8.84
N VAL A 214 9.57 -14.32 9.07
CA VAL A 214 9.15 -15.58 9.69
C VAL A 214 9.04 -16.68 8.67
N LYS A 215 8.53 -16.36 7.48
CA LYS A 215 8.33 -17.31 6.39
C LYS A 215 8.36 -16.60 5.06
N LEU A 216 8.83 -17.27 4.03
CA LEU A 216 8.71 -16.84 2.65
C LEU A 216 8.06 -17.98 1.87
N GLU A 217 7.01 -17.66 1.14
CA GLU A 217 6.38 -18.55 0.18
C GLU A 217 6.51 -18.02 -1.24
N ARG A 218 6.63 -18.93 -2.18
CA ARG A 218 6.62 -18.61 -3.61
C ARG A 218 5.50 -19.41 -4.26
N LEU A 219 4.48 -18.71 -4.75
CA LEU A 219 3.30 -19.32 -5.37
C LEU A 219 3.52 -19.66 -6.85
N SER A 220 4.29 -18.83 -7.54
CA SER A 220 4.62 -18.99 -8.95
C SER A 220 5.95 -18.33 -9.23
N TYR A 221 6.56 -18.69 -10.35
CA TYR A 221 7.70 -17.97 -10.87
C TYR A 221 7.23 -16.77 -11.69
N PRO A 222 7.96 -15.65 -11.68
CA PRO A 222 7.59 -14.50 -12.47
C PRO A 222 7.62 -14.87 -13.95
N MET A 223 6.54 -14.58 -14.66
CA MET A 223 6.50 -14.62 -16.12
C MET A 223 6.97 -13.29 -16.73
N THR A 224 7.66 -12.47 -15.96
CA THR A 224 8.11 -11.14 -16.36
C THR A 224 9.49 -11.24 -16.97
N GLU A 225 9.64 -10.82 -18.19
CA GLU A 225 10.96 -10.65 -18.79
C GLU A 225 11.60 -9.39 -18.19
N ILE A 226 12.77 -9.56 -17.57
CA ILE A 226 13.57 -8.45 -17.09
C ILE A 226 14.56 -8.11 -18.20
N SER A 227 14.30 -7.03 -18.94
CA SER A 227 15.29 -6.50 -19.87
C SER A 227 16.18 -5.49 -19.14
N GLU A 228 17.43 -5.83 -18.94
CA GLU A 228 18.46 -4.86 -18.59
C GLU A 228 18.81 -4.11 -19.89
N THR A 229 18.06 -3.04 -20.19
CA THR A 229 18.51 -2.09 -21.21
C THR A 229 19.52 -1.15 -20.54
N PRO A 230 20.71 -0.98 -21.12
CA PRO A 230 21.74 -0.11 -20.56
C PRO A 230 21.34 1.37 -20.55
#